data_763e13901f6d1e48b23af4f848e293a7
#
_entry.id   763e13901f6d1e48b23af4f848e293a7
#
_cell.length_a   1.000
_cell.length_b   1.000
_cell.length_c   1.000
_cell.angle_alpha   90.00
_cell.angle_beta   90.00
_cell.angle_gamma   90.00
#
_symmetry.space_group_name_H-M   'P 1'
#
loop_
_entity.id
_entity.type
_entity.pdbx_description
1 polymer ?
#
loop_
_entity_poly.entity_id
_entity_poly.type
_entity_poly.pdbx_seq_one_letter_code
_entity_poly.pdbx_strand_id
1 'polypeptide(L)'
;VALIAPASRPARPSALKRAERIVHDMGFVPVVGAHALDTHGAMAGSDSARLHDLVAALEDDSIAAIWCLNGGYGSLRLLKDLPYQTFAKKPKIVIGCDDNSHLLFALNQKSKVVTFHGSNLDRIDSKESFDRFKKLLTSRDHFPAMQAKDRFLSDFCYAPVHAVGKGRVIAGNLTALVSLFGTEYEPDLSGAVLLLEDRSERNDILDRWFTTLYISNKLSTVAALGLGQFEDCSTRGSFNMLSFEELVTDRVSEMKLATCFNLPFGQACDNAVVPLGLQVSFDTAKGHLTYLESALN
;
A
#
# COMPACT_ATOMS: atom_id res chain seq x y z
N VAL A 1 -1.30 -5.27 19.34
CA VAL A 1 -0.86 -5.05 17.96
C VAL A 1 0.54 -5.63 17.81
N ALA A 2 0.73 -6.58 16.89
CA ALA A 2 2.05 -7.09 16.58
C ALA A 2 2.81 -6.12 15.68
N LEU A 3 4.09 -5.89 16.00
CA LEU A 3 5.03 -5.08 15.24
C LEU A 3 6.11 -6.01 14.67
N ILE A 4 6.03 -6.28 13.38
CA ILE A 4 6.93 -7.22 12.69
C ILE A 4 7.69 -6.54 11.55
N ALA A 5 8.76 -7.14 11.08
CA ALA A 5 9.55 -6.65 9.96
C ALA A 5 9.68 -7.70 8.84
N PRO A 6 8.63 -7.94 8.03
CA PRO A 6 8.65 -8.99 7.01
C PRO A 6 9.55 -8.66 5.81
N ALA A 7 9.98 -7.42 5.69
CA ALA A 7 10.92 -6.92 4.68
C ALA A 7 12.24 -6.48 5.35
N SER A 8 12.57 -5.18 5.29
CA SER A 8 13.74 -4.63 5.97
C SER A 8 13.44 -4.29 7.42
N ARG A 9 14.47 -4.32 8.25
CA ARG A 9 14.37 -3.88 9.65
C ARG A 9 14.20 -2.34 9.72
N PRO A 10 13.66 -1.80 10.82
CA PRO A 10 13.69 -0.36 11.07
C PRO A 10 15.11 0.19 10.95
N ALA A 11 15.25 1.34 10.28
CA ALA A 11 16.56 1.93 9.99
C ALA A 11 17.36 2.27 11.26
N ARG A 12 16.66 2.53 12.37
CA ARG A 12 17.25 2.90 13.66
C ARG A 12 16.46 2.26 14.81
N PRO A 13 17.09 1.89 15.93
CA PRO A 13 16.38 1.41 17.12
C PRO A 13 15.36 2.43 17.67
N SER A 14 15.60 3.73 17.46
CA SER A 14 14.65 4.79 17.85
C SER A 14 13.34 4.73 17.05
N ALA A 15 13.36 4.23 15.80
CA ALA A 15 12.15 4.05 15.00
C ALA A 15 11.22 2.99 15.61
N LEU A 16 11.78 1.87 16.08
CA LEU A 16 11.01 0.86 16.79
C LEU A 16 10.40 1.42 18.10
N LYS A 17 11.21 2.11 18.92
CA LYS A 17 10.70 2.73 20.16
C LYS A 17 9.59 3.76 19.89
N ARG A 18 9.69 4.48 18.76
CA ARG A 18 8.63 5.39 18.33
C ARG A 18 7.37 4.63 17.93
N ALA A 19 7.50 3.55 17.18
CA ALA A 19 6.39 2.69 16.77
C ALA A 19 5.66 2.10 18.00
N GLU A 20 6.40 1.57 18.98
CA GLU A 20 5.84 1.06 20.24
C GLU A 20 5.06 2.16 20.98
N ARG A 21 5.61 3.37 21.07
CA ARG A 21 4.93 4.50 21.72
C ARG A 21 3.65 4.88 21.00
N ILE A 22 3.66 4.97 19.66
CA ILE A 22 2.47 5.32 18.88
C ILE A 22 1.36 4.30 19.10
N VAL A 23 1.67 3.01 19.09
CA VAL A 23 0.69 1.93 19.38
C VAL A 23 0.13 2.07 20.81
N HIS A 24 1.01 2.33 21.78
CA HIS A 24 0.59 2.56 23.17
C HIS A 24 -0.31 3.80 23.30
N ASP A 25 0.03 4.92 22.64
CA ASP A 25 -0.75 6.16 22.66
C ASP A 25 -2.12 5.99 21.97
N MET A 26 -2.25 5.04 21.04
CA MET A 26 -3.52 4.62 20.48
C MET A 26 -4.38 3.81 21.48
N GLY A 27 -3.82 3.36 22.60
CA GLY A 27 -4.49 2.58 23.64
C GLY A 27 -4.32 1.07 23.48
N PHE A 28 -3.31 0.62 22.71
CA PHE A 28 -3.04 -0.80 22.49
C PHE A 28 -1.72 -1.24 23.12
N VAL A 29 -1.55 -2.55 23.28
CA VAL A 29 -0.30 -3.15 23.72
C VAL A 29 0.52 -3.54 22.49
N PRO A 30 1.71 -2.96 22.28
CA PRO A 30 2.62 -3.40 21.22
C PRO A 30 3.30 -4.72 21.60
N VAL A 31 3.37 -5.65 20.66
CA VAL A 31 4.09 -6.92 20.76
C VAL A 31 5.11 -6.97 19.62
N VAL A 32 6.38 -6.84 19.93
CA VAL A 32 7.44 -6.81 18.92
C VAL A 32 7.83 -8.22 18.52
N GLY A 33 7.91 -8.50 17.21
CA GLY A 33 8.39 -9.77 16.69
C GLY A 33 9.83 -10.07 17.13
N ALA A 34 10.12 -11.32 17.42
CA ALA A 34 11.41 -11.75 17.96
C ALA A 34 12.58 -11.39 17.03
N HIS A 35 12.33 -11.34 15.73
CA HIS A 35 13.32 -11.11 14.67
C HIS A 35 13.23 -9.72 14.01
N ALA A 36 12.41 -8.82 14.54
CA ALA A 36 12.14 -7.50 13.94
C ALA A 36 13.39 -6.61 13.79
N LEU A 37 14.45 -6.86 14.56
CA LEU A 37 15.73 -6.13 14.52
C LEU A 37 16.89 -6.96 13.98
N ASP A 38 16.66 -8.20 13.58
CA ASP A 38 17.69 -9.06 13.00
C ASP A 38 18.21 -8.48 11.67
N THR A 39 19.33 -9.00 11.20
CA THR A 39 19.95 -8.52 9.95
C THR A 39 20.39 -9.69 9.09
N HIS A 40 19.95 -9.69 7.84
CA HIS A 40 20.43 -10.57 6.77
C HIS A 40 20.48 -9.77 5.45
N GLY A 41 21.63 -9.18 5.14
CA GLY A 41 21.74 -8.19 4.07
C GLY A 41 20.84 -6.98 4.35
N ALA A 42 19.95 -6.65 3.41
CA ALA A 42 18.97 -5.55 3.56
C ALA A 42 17.73 -5.95 4.38
N MET A 43 17.54 -7.24 4.67
CA MET A 43 16.34 -7.80 5.30
C MET A 43 16.49 -7.91 6.83
N ALA A 44 15.34 -7.96 7.51
CA ALA A 44 15.25 -8.22 8.95
C ALA A 44 15.38 -9.72 9.26
N GLY A 45 16.60 -10.26 9.17
CA GLY A 45 16.84 -11.68 9.37
C GLY A 45 16.57 -12.57 8.15
N SER A 46 16.67 -13.87 8.33
CA SER A 46 16.39 -14.86 7.29
C SER A 46 14.92 -14.90 6.90
N ASP A 47 14.61 -15.50 5.76
CA ASP A 47 13.21 -15.67 5.33
C ASP A 47 12.40 -16.44 6.38
N SER A 48 12.98 -17.50 6.97
CA SER A 48 12.34 -18.28 8.03
C SER A 48 12.10 -17.48 9.32
N ALA A 49 13.03 -16.61 9.71
CA ALA A 49 12.88 -15.76 10.89
C ALA A 49 11.73 -14.74 10.71
N ARG A 50 11.69 -14.08 9.57
CA ARG A 50 10.62 -13.10 9.25
C ARG A 50 9.25 -13.76 9.09
N LEU A 51 9.21 -14.96 8.48
CA LEU A 51 7.98 -15.75 8.38
C LEU A 51 7.51 -16.22 9.76
N HIS A 52 8.43 -16.64 10.64
CA HIS A 52 8.12 -17.04 12.01
C HIS A 52 7.38 -15.91 12.77
N ASP A 53 7.88 -14.68 12.71
CA ASP A 53 7.24 -13.55 13.38
C ASP A 53 5.82 -13.28 12.85
N LEU A 54 5.63 -13.39 11.52
CA LEU A 54 4.31 -13.22 10.91
C LEU A 54 3.33 -14.33 11.35
N VAL A 55 3.78 -15.59 11.33
CA VAL A 55 2.95 -16.75 11.72
C VAL A 55 2.62 -16.69 13.20
N ALA A 56 3.60 -16.41 14.07
CA ALA A 56 3.38 -16.25 15.50
C ALA A 56 2.34 -15.17 15.80
N ALA A 57 2.44 -14.00 15.13
CA ALA A 57 1.46 -12.93 15.27
C ALA A 57 0.06 -13.33 14.75
N LEU A 58 -0.02 -14.17 13.72
CA LEU A 58 -1.29 -14.66 13.18
C LEU A 58 -1.96 -15.68 14.11
N GLU A 59 -1.18 -16.57 14.73
CA GLU A 59 -1.68 -17.66 15.58
C GLU A 59 -2.04 -17.20 16.99
N ASP A 60 -1.44 -16.12 17.48
CA ASP A 60 -1.74 -15.55 18.80
C ASP A 60 -3.11 -14.84 18.80
N ASP A 61 -4.10 -15.44 19.45
CA ASP A 61 -5.47 -14.91 19.54
C ASP A 61 -5.55 -13.56 20.31
N SER A 62 -4.53 -13.17 21.07
CA SER A 62 -4.45 -11.86 21.72
C SER A 62 -4.07 -10.73 20.74
N ILE A 63 -3.55 -11.07 19.57
CA ILE A 63 -3.16 -10.12 18.53
C ILE A 63 -4.35 -9.87 17.57
N ALA A 64 -4.87 -8.66 17.55
CA ALA A 64 -5.94 -8.26 16.62
C ALA A 64 -5.41 -7.65 15.32
N ALA A 65 -4.21 -7.02 15.35
CA ALA A 65 -3.62 -6.37 14.20
C ALA A 65 -2.12 -6.66 14.09
N ILE A 66 -1.64 -6.77 12.86
CA ILE A 66 -0.24 -6.96 12.48
C ILE A 66 0.18 -5.73 11.68
N TRP A 67 1.20 -5.02 12.16
CA TRP A 67 1.72 -3.84 11.50
C TRP A 67 3.17 -4.03 11.08
N CYS A 68 3.44 -3.91 9.77
CA CYS A 68 4.78 -3.99 9.23
C CYS A 68 5.57 -2.72 9.58
N LEU A 69 6.69 -2.88 10.30
CA LEU A 69 7.49 -1.77 10.83
C LEU A 69 8.18 -0.96 9.74
N ASN A 70 8.60 -1.62 8.67
CA ASN A 70 9.32 -0.96 7.58
C ASN A 70 9.09 -1.71 6.26
N GLY A 71 9.11 -0.97 5.15
CA GLY A 71 9.19 -1.53 3.81
C GLY A 71 10.61 -1.96 3.45
N GLY A 72 11.14 -1.46 2.34
CA GLY A 72 12.51 -1.70 1.90
C GLY A 72 12.62 -2.90 0.97
N TYR A 73 12.98 -4.11 1.45
CA TYR A 73 13.20 -5.26 0.58
C TYR A 73 13.00 -6.59 1.30
N GLY A 74 12.37 -7.56 0.62
CA GLY A 74 12.39 -8.96 1.01
C GLY A 74 11.06 -9.65 1.28
N SER A 75 9.94 -8.93 1.35
CA SER A 75 8.62 -9.52 1.61
C SER A 75 8.15 -10.48 0.49
N LEU A 76 8.50 -10.18 -0.76
CA LEU A 76 8.23 -11.05 -1.91
C LEU A 76 8.71 -12.50 -1.68
N ARG A 77 9.83 -12.67 -1.00
CA ARG A 77 10.47 -13.97 -0.73
C ARG A 77 9.64 -14.86 0.19
N LEU A 78 8.70 -14.30 0.94
CA LEU A 78 7.87 -15.01 1.91
C LEU A 78 6.60 -15.58 1.30
N LEU A 79 6.17 -15.13 0.13
CA LEU A 79 4.83 -15.38 -0.42
C LEU A 79 4.51 -16.86 -0.57
N LYS A 80 5.50 -17.68 -0.96
CA LYS A 80 5.29 -19.11 -1.18
C LYS A 80 4.91 -19.86 0.11
N ASP A 81 5.43 -19.40 1.25
CA ASP A 81 5.32 -20.11 2.53
C ASP A 81 4.29 -19.48 3.47
N LEU A 82 3.52 -18.47 3.01
CA LEU A 82 2.48 -17.83 3.80
C LEU A 82 1.30 -18.78 4.07
N PRO A 83 0.77 -18.79 5.30
CA PRO A 83 -0.36 -19.65 5.68
C PRO A 83 -1.71 -19.02 5.25
N TYR A 84 -1.96 -18.88 3.94
CA TYR A 84 -3.15 -18.22 3.38
C TYR A 84 -4.48 -18.74 3.92
N GLN A 85 -4.59 -20.07 4.13
CA GLN A 85 -5.81 -20.65 4.69
C GLN A 85 -6.05 -20.27 6.14
N THR A 86 -4.97 -20.09 6.92
CA THR A 86 -5.07 -19.63 8.30
C THR A 86 -5.52 -18.18 8.34
N PHE A 87 -4.97 -17.31 7.47
CA PHE A 87 -5.45 -15.94 7.32
C PHE A 87 -6.94 -15.88 6.92
N ALA A 88 -7.39 -16.73 6.00
CA ALA A 88 -8.80 -16.78 5.61
C ALA A 88 -9.73 -17.20 6.76
N LYS A 89 -9.29 -18.10 7.64
CA LYS A 89 -10.07 -18.61 8.78
C LYS A 89 -10.02 -17.70 10.00
N LYS A 90 -8.89 -17.04 10.23
CA LYS A 90 -8.61 -16.14 11.36
C LYS A 90 -8.13 -14.78 10.82
N PRO A 91 -9.01 -14.00 10.16
CA PRO A 91 -8.59 -12.74 9.58
C PRO A 91 -8.12 -11.76 10.66
N LYS A 92 -6.99 -11.12 10.40
CA LYS A 92 -6.45 -10.03 11.22
C LYS A 92 -6.24 -8.80 10.37
N ILE A 93 -6.27 -7.63 10.97
CA ILE A 93 -5.87 -6.39 10.32
C ILE A 93 -4.38 -6.49 9.99
N VAL A 94 -4.00 -6.43 8.71
CA VAL A 94 -2.60 -6.41 8.27
C VAL A 94 -2.33 -5.08 7.59
N ILE A 95 -1.38 -4.31 8.13
CA ILE A 95 -1.03 -2.97 7.66
C ILE A 95 0.42 -2.97 7.17
N GLY A 96 0.64 -2.43 5.98
CA GLY A 96 1.98 -2.28 5.41
C GLY A 96 2.01 -1.26 4.28
N CYS A 97 3.21 -0.93 3.80
CA CYS A 97 3.45 -0.08 2.64
C CYS A 97 4.75 -0.51 1.95
N ASP A 98 5.08 0.14 0.83
CA ASP A 98 6.32 -0.12 0.09
C ASP A 98 6.44 -1.61 -0.30
N ASP A 99 7.57 -2.25 -0.07
CA ASP A 99 7.82 -3.67 -0.35
C ASP A 99 6.78 -4.62 0.28
N ASN A 100 6.20 -4.25 1.45
CA ASN A 100 5.12 -5.04 2.06
C ASN A 100 3.83 -5.09 1.22
N SER A 101 3.70 -4.30 0.18
CA SER A 101 2.59 -4.41 -0.78
C SER A 101 2.50 -5.81 -1.39
N HIS A 102 3.61 -6.53 -1.53
CA HIS A 102 3.60 -7.94 -1.95
C HIS A 102 2.73 -8.81 -1.02
N LEU A 103 2.90 -8.64 0.31
CA LEU A 103 2.11 -9.37 1.30
C LEU A 103 0.63 -8.97 1.21
N LEU A 104 0.36 -7.67 1.10
CA LEU A 104 -1.00 -7.14 1.05
C LEU A 104 -1.75 -7.67 -0.19
N PHE A 105 -1.12 -7.64 -1.37
CA PHE A 105 -1.69 -8.17 -2.60
C PHE A 105 -1.92 -9.69 -2.50
N ALA A 106 -0.92 -10.44 -2.05
CA ALA A 106 -1.00 -11.89 -1.96
C ALA A 106 -2.07 -12.34 -0.95
N LEU A 107 -2.14 -11.74 0.23
CA LEU A 107 -3.16 -12.03 1.24
C LEU A 107 -4.56 -11.67 0.73
N ASN A 108 -4.73 -10.50 0.12
CA ASN A 108 -6.01 -10.11 -0.46
C ASN A 108 -6.45 -11.07 -1.58
N GLN A 109 -5.53 -11.46 -2.47
CA GLN A 109 -5.81 -12.34 -3.60
C GLN A 109 -6.07 -13.78 -3.17
N LYS A 110 -5.24 -14.34 -2.29
CA LYS A 110 -5.27 -15.79 -1.94
C LYS A 110 -6.16 -16.10 -0.74
N SER A 111 -6.22 -15.22 0.26
CA SER A 111 -7.01 -15.43 1.48
C SER A 111 -8.36 -14.71 1.43
N LYS A 112 -8.58 -13.82 0.45
CA LYS A 112 -9.78 -12.99 0.32
C LYS A 112 -10.07 -12.13 1.56
N VAL A 113 -9.02 -11.74 2.25
CA VAL A 113 -9.09 -10.83 3.42
C VAL A 113 -8.81 -9.40 2.99
N VAL A 114 -9.44 -8.45 3.67
CA VAL A 114 -9.09 -7.03 3.52
C VAL A 114 -7.73 -6.79 4.16
N THR A 115 -6.82 -6.18 3.40
CA THR A 115 -5.51 -5.74 3.88
C THR A 115 -5.40 -4.23 3.74
N PHE A 116 -4.46 -3.60 4.41
CA PHE A 116 -4.45 -2.14 4.52
C PHE A 116 -3.11 -1.57 4.08
N HIS A 117 -3.14 -0.81 2.99
CA HIS A 117 -2.00 0.00 2.61
C HIS A 117 -1.95 1.25 3.49
N GLY A 118 -0.86 1.44 4.22
CA GLY A 118 -0.71 2.56 5.14
C GLY A 118 0.73 2.77 5.56
N SER A 119 1.04 3.95 6.11
CA SER A 119 2.41 4.36 6.44
C SER A 119 3.11 3.43 7.44
N ASN A 120 4.43 3.45 7.39
CA ASN A 120 5.26 3.00 8.51
C ASN A 120 4.92 3.80 9.77
N LEU A 121 4.87 3.12 10.92
CA LEU A 121 4.49 3.75 12.20
C LEU A 121 5.39 4.93 12.58
N ASP A 122 6.67 4.85 12.31
CA ASP A 122 7.62 5.91 12.62
C ASP A 122 7.46 7.18 11.77
N ARG A 123 6.57 7.15 10.78
CA ARG A 123 6.21 8.29 9.91
C ARG A 123 4.83 8.87 10.20
N ILE A 124 4.14 8.40 11.22
CA ILE A 124 2.90 9.01 11.70
C ILE A 124 3.25 10.25 12.51
N ASP A 125 3.29 11.41 11.86
CA ASP A 125 3.71 12.68 12.46
C ASP A 125 2.53 13.63 12.72
N SER A 126 1.43 13.49 11.98
CA SER A 126 0.26 14.35 12.14
C SER A 126 -0.80 13.71 13.04
N LYS A 127 -1.54 14.57 13.76
CA LYS A 127 -2.71 14.14 14.52
C LYS A 127 -3.76 13.48 13.61
N GLU A 128 -3.92 13.99 12.39
CA GLU A 128 -4.89 13.48 11.43
C GLU A 128 -4.57 12.03 11.05
N SER A 129 -3.30 11.72 10.72
CA SER A 129 -2.85 10.35 10.42
C SER A 129 -3.01 9.44 11.65
N PHE A 130 -2.63 9.91 12.83
CA PHE A 130 -2.81 9.17 14.08
C PHE A 130 -4.28 8.81 14.32
N ASP A 131 -5.19 9.78 14.22
CA ASP A 131 -6.62 9.57 14.44
C ASP A 131 -7.24 8.60 13.41
N ARG A 132 -6.78 8.65 12.15
CA ARG A 132 -7.21 7.71 11.09
C ARG A 132 -6.81 6.28 11.40
N PHE A 133 -5.55 6.06 11.77
CA PHE A 133 -5.07 4.72 12.13
C PHE A 133 -5.74 4.20 13.41
N LYS A 134 -5.92 5.06 14.41
CA LYS A 134 -6.66 4.69 15.62
C LYS A 134 -8.10 4.30 15.29
N LYS A 135 -8.79 5.08 14.44
CA LYS A 135 -10.14 4.77 13.98
C LYS A 135 -10.19 3.44 13.22
N LEU A 136 -9.21 3.16 12.34
CA LEU A 136 -9.09 1.87 11.65
C LEU A 136 -9.08 0.70 12.63
N LEU A 137 -8.35 0.81 13.73
CA LEU A 137 -8.19 -0.27 14.70
C LEU A 137 -9.36 -0.41 15.68
N THR A 138 -10.27 0.59 15.75
CA THR A 138 -11.32 0.66 16.79
C THR A 138 -12.74 0.75 16.27
N SER A 139 -12.97 1.13 15.01
CA SER A 139 -14.31 1.38 14.47
C SER A 139 -14.70 0.38 13.40
N ARG A 140 -15.96 -0.07 13.45
CA ARG A 140 -16.61 -0.86 12.39
C ARG A 140 -17.43 0.01 11.43
N ASP A 141 -17.38 1.32 11.57
CA ASP A 141 -18.07 2.25 10.67
C ASP A 141 -17.51 2.18 9.24
N HIS A 142 -18.25 2.78 8.30
CA HIS A 142 -17.73 2.99 6.95
C HIS A 142 -16.39 3.73 7.01
N PHE A 143 -15.45 3.26 6.21
CA PHE A 143 -14.14 3.88 6.10
C PHE A 143 -14.29 5.31 5.55
N PRO A 144 -13.58 6.31 6.09
CA PRO A 144 -13.72 7.69 5.63
C PRO A 144 -13.30 7.81 4.16
N ALA A 145 -14.08 8.54 3.38
CA ALA A 145 -13.75 8.82 1.99
C ALA A 145 -12.36 9.46 1.88
N MET A 146 -11.65 9.12 0.81
CA MET A 146 -10.38 9.77 0.47
C MET A 146 -10.66 10.87 -0.54
N GLN A 147 -10.10 12.05 -0.29
CA GLN A 147 -10.20 13.20 -1.20
C GLN A 147 -8.81 13.73 -1.50
N ALA A 148 -8.53 14.00 -2.76
CA ALA A 148 -7.35 14.75 -3.14
C ALA A 148 -7.38 16.12 -2.43
N LYS A 149 -6.28 16.46 -1.75
CA LYS A 149 -6.18 17.72 -0.99
C LYS A 149 -5.57 18.79 -1.88
N ASP A 150 -6.20 19.98 -1.87
CA ASP A 150 -5.59 21.20 -2.36
C ASP A 150 -4.50 21.64 -1.37
N ARG A 151 -3.28 21.11 -1.47
CA ARG A 151 -2.21 21.48 -0.55
C ARG A 151 -1.49 22.77 -0.96
N PHE A 152 -1.41 23.07 -2.26
CA PHE A 152 -0.88 24.33 -2.84
C PHE A 152 -1.38 24.43 -4.29
N LEU A 153 -1.33 25.61 -4.90
CA LEU A 153 -1.71 25.86 -6.29
C LEU A 153 -0.94 25.00 -7.34
N SER A 154 0.14 24.33 -6.92
CA SER A 154 0.96 23.42 -7.74
C SER A 154 0.59 21.93 -7.60
N ASP A 155 -0.20 21.55 -6.57
CA ASP A 155 -0.52 20.14 -6.24
C ASP A 155 -1.99 19.82 -6.50
N PHE A 156 -2.55 20.40 -7.54
CA PHE A 156 -3.91 20.13 -7.97
C PHE A 156 -4.08 18.65 -8.30
N CYS A 157 -5.22 18.07 -7.92
CA CYS A 157 -5.66 16.81 -8.50
C CYS A 157 -5.77 17.01 -10.03
N TYR A 158 -4.77 16.46 -10.72
CA TYR A 158 -4.76 16.49 -12.18
C TYR A 158 -5.39 15.19 -12.70
N ALA A 159 -6.40 15.33 -13.52
CA ALA A 159 -7.08 14.20 -14.15
C ALA A 159 -7.08 14.39 -15.68
N PRO A 160 -6.21 13.70 -16.42
CA PRO A 160 -6.19 13.79 -17.87
C PRO A 160 -7.46 13.20 -18.51
N VAL A 161 -8.10 12.24 -17.83
CA VAL A 161 -9.36 11.63 -18.27
C VAL A 161 -10.35 11.60 -17.10
N HIS A 162 -11.49 12.22 -17.28
CA HIS A 162 -12.53 12.36 -16.26
C HIS A 162 -13.61 11.28 -16.42
N ALA A 163 -13.83 10.48 -15.39
CA ALA A 163 -14.98 9.58 -15.28
C ALA A 163 -15.18 9.13 -13.82
N VAL A 164 -16.26 8.40 -13.59
CA VAL A 164 -16.50 7.70 -12.32
C VAL A 164 -16.28 6.22 -12.54
N GLY A 165 -15.20 5.68 -11.96
CA GLY A 165 -14.94 4.24 -11.90
C GLY A 165 -15.56 3.61 -10.65
N LYS A 166 -16.07 2.39 -10.79
CA LYS A 166 -16.59 1.59 -9.66
C LYS A 166 -15.99 0.19 -9.71
N GLY A 167 -15.57 -0.32 -8.58
CA GLY A 167 -14.98 -1.65 -8.48
C GLY A 167 -14.29 -1.91 -7.16
N ARG A 168 -13.67 -3.06 -7.03
CA ARG A 168 -12.80 -3.33 -5.88
C ARG A 168 -11.56 -2.44 -5.93
N VAL A 169 -11.17 -1.89 -4.80
CA VAL A 169 -9.91 -1.16 -4.72
C VAL A 169 -8.74 -2.14 -4.58
N ILE A 170 -7.75 -1.96 -5.43
CA ILE A 170 -6.41 -2.58 -5.34
C ILE A 170 -5.43 -1.43 -5.16
N ALA A 171 -4.68 -1.43 -4.05
CA ALA A 171 -3.80 -0.32 -3.73
C ALA A 171 -2.43 -0.80 -3.25
N GLY A 172 -1.37 -0.12 -3.68
CA GLY A 172 -0.03 -0.44 -3.23
C GLY A 172 1.09 0.18 -4.06
N ASN A 173 2.29 -0.30 -3.80
CA ASN A 173 3.49 0.11 -4.49
C ASN A 173 3.52 -0.44 -5.93
N LEU A 174 3.84 0.41 -6.91
CA LEU A 174 3.86 0.05 -8.34
C LEU A 174 4.92 -1.01 -8.64
N THR A 175 6.14 -0.85 -8.14
CA THR A 175 7.23 -1.81 -8.31
C THR A 175 6.86 -3.18 -7.73
N ALA A 176 6.23 -3.20 -6.56
CA ALA A 176 5.74 -4.44 -5.95
C ALA A 176 4.64 -5.10 -6.80
N LEU A 177 3.68 -4.33 -7.32
CA LEU A 177 2.62 -4.84 -8.19
C LEU A 177 3.19 -5.52 -9.43
N VAL A 178 4.05 -4.82 -10.17
CA VAL A 178 4.60 -5.33 -11.44
C VAL A 178 5.47 -6.57 -11.24
N SER A 179 6.19 -6.66 -10.11
CA SER A 179 7.01 -7.83 -9.79
C SER A 179 6.20 -9.11 -9.53
N LEU A 180 4.88 -9.01 -9.32
CA LEU A 180 3.98 -10.17 -9.17
C LEU A 180 3.41 -10.68 -10.50
N PHE A 181 3.60 -9.96 -11.60
CA PHE A 181 3.00 -10.36 -12.88
C PHE A 181 3.51 -11.73 -13.35
N GLY A 182 2.56 -12.56 -13.79
CA GLY A 182 2.81 -13.94 -14.19
C GLY A 182 3.00 -14.92 -13.03
N THR A 183 2.89 -14.48 -11.79
CA THR A 183 2.89 -15.36 -10.61
C THR A 183 1.46 -15.66 -10.15
N GLU A 184 1.30 -16.71 -9.34
CA GLU A 184 0.00 -17.04 -8.72
C GLU A 184 -0.47 -16.02 -7.66
N TYR A 185 0.37 -15.06 -7.30
CA TYR A 185 0.11 -13.99 -6.32
C TYR A 185 -0.32 -12.67 -6.98
N GLU A 186 -0.32 -12.64 -8.29
CA GLU A 186 -0.75 -11.48 -9.06
C GLU A 186 -2.21 -11.12 -8.72
N PRO A 187 -2.50 -9.87 -8.29
CA PRO A 187 -3.87 -9.46 -8.06
C PRO A 187 -4.66 -9.37 -9.37
N ASP A 188 -5.93 -9.78 -9.33
CA ASP A 188 -6.84 -9.58 -10.45
C ASP A 188 -7.25 -8.11 -10.56
N LEU A 189 -6.81 -7.44 -11.63
CA LEU A 189 -7.09 -6.03 -11.89
C LEU A 189 -8.39 -5.80 -12.67
N SER A 190 -9.09 -6.87 -13.10
CA SER A 190 -10.31 -6.74 -13.91
C SER A 190 -11.41 -5.97 -13.18
N GLY A 191 -11.82 -4.84 -13.73
CA GLY A 191 -12.82 -3.96 -13.14
C GLY A 191 -12.39 -3.31 -11.81
N ALA A 192 -11.12 -3.36 -11.45
CA ALA A 192 -10.64 -2.76 -10.21
C ALA A 192 -10.50 -1.24 -10.32
N VAL A 193 -10.64 -0.53 -9.20
CA VAL A 193 -10.10 0.80 -9.01
C VAL A 193 -8.66 0.63 -8.50
N LEU A 194 -7.70 0.91 -9.37
CA LEU A 194 -6.28 0.70 -9.10
C LEU A 194 -5.66 1.97 -8.53
N LEU A 195 -5.08 1.88 -7.34
CA LEU A 195 -4.38 2.99 -6.67
C LEU A 195 -2.91 2.64 -6.52
N LEU A 196 -2.02 3.45 -7.11
CA LEU A 196 -0.59 3.19 -7.13
C LEU A 196 0.21 4.34 -6.52
N GLU A 197 1.26 3.99 -5.79
CA GLU A 197 2.29 4.88 -5.29
C GLU A 197 3.66 4.27 -5.55
N ASP A 198 4.72 5.05 -5.47
CA ASP A 198 6.08 4.52 -5.43
C ASP A 198 7.02 5.51 -4.75
N ARG A 199 8.23 5.07 -4.43
CA ARG A 199 9.21 5.91 -3.78
C ARG A 199 10.62 5.64 -4.27
N SER A 200 11.36 6.75 -4.46
CA SER A 200 12.78 6.73 -4.81
C SER A 200 13.11 6.00 -6.11
N GLU A 201 12.10 5.78 -6.97
CA GLU A 201 12.30 5.20 -8.28
C GLU A 201 12.70 6.27 -9.32
N ARG A 202 13.46 5.85 -10.32
CA ARG A 202 13.81 6.70 -11.46
C ARG A 202 12.67 6.71 -12.47
N ASN A 203 12.50 7.83 -13.17
CA ASN A 203 11.45 7.96 -14.18
C ASN A 203 11.58 6.92 -15.32
N ASP A 204 12.78 6.49 -15.69
CA ASP A 204 12.96 5.44 -16.70
C ASP A 204 12.50 4.06 -16.21
N ILE A 205 12.54 3.80 -14.91
CA ILE A 205 11.97 2.59 -14.30
C ILE A 205 10.45 2.69 -14.23
N LEU A 206 9.93 3.84 -13.80
CA LEU A 206 8.48 4.09 -13.76
C LEU A 206 7.86 3.98 -15.15
N ASP A 207 8.51 4.53 -16.19
CA ASP A 207 8.07 4.38 -17.58
C ASP A 207 8.00 2.91 -18.02
N ARG A 208 9.02 2.10 -17.66
CA ARG A 208 8.98 0.66 -17.91
C ARG A 208 7.83 -0.03 -17.23
N TRP A 209 7.54 0.31 -15.97
CA TRP A 209 6.43 -0.30 -15.23
C TRP A 209 5.07 0.11 -15.82
N PHE A 210 4.85 1.38 -16.13
CA PHE A 210 3.61 1.80 -16.80
C PHE A 210 3.50 1.23 -18.22
N THR A 211 4.59 1.15 -18.95
CA THR A 211 4.63 0.48 -20.25
C THR A 211 4.33 -1.01 -20.12
N THR A 212 4.84 -1.70 -19.08
CA THR A 212 4.53 -3.10 -18.81
C THR A 212 3.04 -3.29 -18.52
N LEU A 213 2.44 -2.44 -17.69
CA LEU A 213 1.00 -2.43 -17.44
C LEU A 213 0.19 -2.22 -18.74
N TYR A 214 0.66 -1.36 -19.64
CA TYR A 214 0.04 -1.06 -20.91
C TYR A 214 0.11 -2.26 -21.87
N ILE A 215 1.32 -2.77 -22.19
CA ILE A 215 1.51 -3.86 -23.18
C ILE A 215 0.97 -5.20 -22.71
N SER A 216 0.86 -5.42 -21.39
CA SER A 216 0.21 -6.61 -20.81
C SER A 216 -1.32 -6.51 -20.78
N ASN A 217 -1.91 -5.44 -21.32
CA ASN A 217 -3.34 -5.12 -21.29
C ASN A 217 -3.95 -5.03 -19.87
N LYS A 218 -3.14 -4.86 -18.83
CA LYS A 218 -3.63 -4.79 -17.45
C LYS A 218 -4.41 -3.49 -17.21
N LEU A 219 -3.93 -2.35 -17.74
CA LEU A 219 -4.62 -1.07 -17.61
C LEU A 219 -5.96 -1.02 -18.35
N SER A 220 -6.11 -1.77 -19.47
CA SER A 220 -7.35 -1.77 -20.25
C SER A 220 -8.54 -2.40 -19.52
N THR A 221 -8.27 -3.21 -18.48
CA THR A 221 -9.30 -3.86 -17.67
C THR A 221 -9.68 -3.10 -16.41
N VAL A 222 -8.92 -2.05 -16.05
CA VAL A 222 -9.10 -1.26 -14.84
C VAL A 222 -10.27 -0.29 -14.99
N ALA A 223 -11.11 -0.15 -13.97
CA ALA A 223 -12.24 0.78 -13.98
C ALA A 223 -11.82 2.25 -13.81
N ALA A 224 -10.77 2.50 -13.02
CA ALA A 224 -10.14 3.80 -12.85
C ALA A 224 -8.74 3.65 -12.23
N LEU A 225 -7.86 4.60 -12.52
CA LEU A 225 -6.50 4.69 -11.99
C LEU A 225 -6.37 5.92 -11.08
N GLY A 226 -5.91 5.70 -9.86
CA GLY A 226 -5.52 6.76 -8.93
C GLY A 226 -4.03 6.70 -8.65
N LEU A 227 -3.33 7.81 -8.75
CA LEU A 227 -1.93 7.93 -8.46
C LEU A 227 -1.75 8.70 -7.15
N GLY A 228 -1.16 8.05 -6.18
CA GLY A 228 -0.78 8.63 -4.90
C GLY A 228 0.50 9.43 -5.00
N GLN A 229 1.29 9.37 -3.95
CA GLN A 229 2.56 10.09 -3.89
C GLN A 229 3.68 9.23 -4.49
N PHE A 230 4.40 9.82 -5.45
CA PHE A 230 5.63 9.27 -6.01
C PHE A 230 6.80 10.04 -5.39
N GLU A 231 7.07 9.74 -4.11
CA GLU A 231 8.00 10.48 -3.27
C GLU A 231 9.45 10.21 -3.69
N ASP A 232 10.27 11.26 -3.79
CA ASP A 232 11.69 11.17 -4.21
C ASP A 232 11.91 10.51 -5.60
N CYS A 233 10.85 10.32 -6.39
CA CYS A 233 10.96 9.85 -7.76
C CYS A 233 11.52 10.96 -8.65
N SER A 234 12.48 10.65 -9.52
CA SER A 234 13.22 11.70 -10.17
C SER A 234 13.79 11.34 -11.55
N THR A 235 14.06 12.38 -12.34
CA THR A 235 14.80 12.32 -13.59
C THR A 235 16.32 12.22 -13.39
N ARG A 236 16.82 11.99 -12.16
CA ARG A 236 18.27 11.98 -11.86
C ARG A 236 19.02 11.02 -12.79
N GLY A 237 20.01 11.56 -13.47
CA GLY A 237 20.90 10.80 -14.38
C GLY A 237 20.40 10.61 -15.80
N SER A 238 19.25 11.17 -16.19
CA SER A 238 18.71 11.09 -17.55
C SER A 238 18.44 12.49 -18.09
N PHE A 239 19.22 12.93 -19.07
CA PHE A 239 18.90 14.13 -19.84
C PHE A 239 17.68 13.84 -20.74
N ASN A 240 16.72 14.75 -20.78
CA ASN A 240 15.54 14.69 -21.67
C ASN A 240 14.53 13.55 -21.36
N MET A 241 14.40 13.11 -20.11
CA MET A 241 13.31 12.22 -19.72
C MET A 241 12.01 13.01 -19.52
N LEU A 242 10.88 12.40 -19.86
CA LEU A 242 9.56 12.90 -19.54
C LEU A 242 9.40 13.06 -18.01
N SER A 243 8.63 14.03 -17.57
CA SER A 243 8.13 14.09 -16.20
C SER A 243 7.26 12.87 -15.90
N PHE A 244 7.03 12.60 -14.61
CA PHE A 244 6.15 11.50 -14.21
C PHE A 244 4.74 11.67 -14.77
N GLU A 245 4.21 12.88 -14.73
CA GLU A 245 2.88 13.21 -15.25
C GLU A 245 2.80 12.98 -16.76
N GLU A 246 3.82 13.39 -17.53
CA GLU A 246 3.87 13.20 -18.98
C GLU A 246 3.90 11.71 -19.34
N LEU A 247 4.80 10.92 -18.71
CA LEU A 247 4.93 9.50 -19.03
C LEU A 247 3.65 8.69 -18.74
N VAL A 248 2.93 9.03 -17.67
CA VAL A 248 1.66 8.36 -17.37
C VAL A 248 0.56 8.85 -18.32
N THR A 249 0.48 10.17 -18.57
CA THR A 249 -0.54 10.76 -19.44
C THR A 249 -0.48 10.20 -20.85
N ASP A 250 0.71 9.95 -21.40
CA ASP A 250 0.90 9.29 -22.69
C ASP A 250 0.18 7.95 -22.78
N ARG A 251 0.21 7.15 -21.71
CA ARG A 251 -0.40 5.81 -21.67
C ARG A 251 -1.91 5.86 -21.44
N VAL A 252 -2.35 6.66 -20.45
CA VAL A 252 -3.76 6.67 -20.04
C VAL A 252 -4.66 7.43 -21.01
N SER A 253 -4.14 8.46 -21.70
CA SER A 253 -4.92 9.24 -22.66
C SER A 253 -5.29 8.43 -23.91
N GLU A 254 -4.37 7.62 -24.43
CA GLU A 254 -4.63 6.73 -25.56
C GLU A 254 -5.75 5.74 -25.25
N MET A 255 -5.75 5.17 -24.04
CA MET A 255 -6.76 4.22 -23.58
C MET A 255 -8.05 4.87 -23.09
N LYS A 256 -8.09 6.20 -22.94
CA LYS A 256 -9.18 6.95 -22.28
C LYS A 256 -9.48 6.42 -20.87
N LEU A 257 -8.46 5.96 -20.15
CA LEU A 257 -8.59 5.45 -18.79
C LEU A 257 -8.81 6.61 -17.81
N ALA A 258 -9.92 6.55 -17.08
CA ALA A 258 -10.21 7.51 -16.01
C ALA A 258 -9.06 7.52 -14.99
N THR A 259 -8.36 8.66 -14.87
CA THR A 259 -7.13 8.76 -14.08
C THR A 259 -7.10 10.05 -13.27
N CYS A 260 -6.63 9.97 -12.04
CA CYS A 260 -6.41 11.13 -11.16
C CYS A 260 -5.06 11.00 -10.45
N PHE A 261 -4.29 12.09 -10.45
CA PHE A 261 -3.00 12.22 -9.77
C PHE A 261 -3.16 12.85 -8.37
N ASN A 262 -2.09 12.82 -7.60
CA ASN A 262 -1.93 13.51 -6.32
C ASN A 262 -2.96 13.12 -5.24
N LEU A 263 -3.34 11.85 -5.21
CA LEU A 263 -4.15 11.33 -4.11
C LEU A 263 -3.33 11.29 -2.80
N PRO A 264 -3.95 11.53 -1.63
CA PRO A 264 -3.23 11.62 -0.35
C PRO A 264 -2.93 10.25 0.23
N PHE A 265 -2.31 9.35 -0.54
CA PHE A 265 -1.81 8.06 -0.05
C PHE A 265 -0.42 7.76 -0.63
N GLY A 266 0.33 6.89 0.04
CA GLY A 266 1.71 6.55 -0.30
C GLY A 266 2.55 6.40 0.96
N GLN A 267 3.74 7.01 0.99
CA GLN A 267 4.67 6.90 2.11
C GLN A 267 4.92 8.21 2.85
N ALA A 268 4.33 9.32 2.43
CA ALA A 268 4.49 10.61 3.09
C ALA A 268 3.74 10.71 4.43
N CYS A 269 4.02 11.77 5.20
CA CYS A 269 3.58 11.92 6.60
C CYS A 269 2.05 11.96 6.81
N ASP A 270 1.28 12.45 5.82
CA ASP A 270 -0.18 12.61 5.95
C ASP A 270 -0.95 11.62 5.05
N ASN A 271 -0.70 10.36 5.26
CA ASN A 271 -1.27 9.31 4.45
C ASN A 271 -2.72 8.94 4.82
N ALA A 272 -3.53 8.78 3.77
CA ALA A 272 -4.74 8.00 3.88
C ALA A 272 -4.40 6.51 3.95
N VAL A 273 -5.03 5.78 4.86
CA VAL A 273 -5.01 4.32 4.85
C VAL A 273 -5.98 3.85 3.78
N VAL A 274 -5.56 2.88 2.97
CA VAL A 274 -6.39 2.31 1.90
C VAL A 274 -6.65 0.83 2.18
N PRO A 275 -7.88 0.43 2.51
CA PRO A 275 -8.28 -0.97 2.62
C PRO A 275 -8.43 -1.60 1.23
N LEU A 276 -7.61 -2.60 0.92
CA LEU A 276 -7.66 -3.37 -0.32
C LEU A 276 -8.84 -4.34 -0.31
N GLY A 277 -9.48 -4.48 -1.45
CA GLY A 277 -10.56 -5.45 -1.67
C GLY A 277 -11.97 -4.91 -1.52
N LEU A 278 -12.14 -3.74 -0.90
CA LEU A 278 -13.45 -3.11 -0.72
C LEU A 278 -14.01 -2.54 -2.02
N GLN A 279 -15.34 -2.55 -2.15
CA GLN A 279 -16.04 -1.85 -3.23
C GLN A 279 -15.98 -0.35 -3.02
N VAL A 280 -15.60 0.38 -4.07
CA VAL A 280 -15.49 1.83 -4.06
C VAL A 280 -16.12 2.46 -5.28
N SER A 281 -16.43 3.76 -5.16
CA SER A 281 -16.74 4.66 -6.27
C SER A 281 -15.69 5.76 -6.30
N PHE A 282 -15.02 5.94 -7.44
CA PHE A 282 -13.95 6.92 -7.60
C PHE A 282 -14.29 7.92 -8.70
N ASP A 283 -14.58 9.16 -8.32
CA ASP A 283 -14.77 10.31 -9.21
C ASP A 283 -13.39 10.94 -9.47
N THR A 284 -12.82 10.67 -10.64
CA THR A 284 -11.46 11.14 -10.98
C THR A 284 -11.43 12.65 -11.20
N ALA A 285 -12.53 13.27 -11.65
CA ALA A 285 -12.60 14.72 -11.85
C ALA A 285 -12.50 15.49 -10.53
N LYS A 286 -13.00 14.90 -9.44
CA LYS A 286 -12.98 15.50 -8.10
C LYS A 286 -11.85 14.94 -7.23
N GLY A 287 -11.13 13.91 -7.68
CA GLY A 287 -10.20 13.18 -6.85
C GLY A 287 -10.85 12.57 -5.59
N HIS A 288 -12.12 12.16 -5.69
CA HIS A 288 -12.93 11.72 -4.55
C HIS A 288 -13.23 10.22 -4.65
N LEU A 289 -12.70 9.44 -3.71
CA LEU A 289 -12.93 8.01 -3.57
C LEU A 289 -13.79 7.74 -2.36
N THR A 290 -14.93 7.08 -2.57
CA THR A 290 -15.90 6.70 -1.54
C THR A 290 -15.93 5.20 -1.39
N TYR A 291 -15.77 4.69 -0.17
CA TYR A 291 -15.94 3.28 0.18
C TYR A 291 -17.43 2.96 0.30
N LEU A 292 -17.88 1.89 -0.33
CA LEU A 292 -19.29 1.49 -0.40
C LEU A 292 -19.65 0.42 0.64
N GLU A 293 -18.67 -0.08 1.39
CA GLU A 293 -18.81 -1.09 2.42
C GLU A 293 -17.82 -0.87 3.56
N SER A 294 -18.04 -1.56 4.69
CA SER A 294 -17.15 -1.48 5.85
C SER A 294 -15.92 -2.37 5.66
N ALA A 295 -14.77 -1.94 6.20
CA ALA A 295 -13.52 -2.69 6.16
C ALA A 295 -13.42 -3.75 7.26
N LEU A 296 -14.19 -3.62 8.34
CA LEU A 296 -14.22 -4.52 9.50
C LEU A 296 -15.64 -5.03 9.72
N ASN A 297 -15.80 -6.33 9.86
CA ASN A 297 -17.07 -7.00 10.18
C ASN A 297 -17.24 -7.20 11.67
#